data_dc4fb960907506e83a056b916e23f1ba
#
_entry.id   dc4fb960907506e83a056b916e23f1ba
#
_cell.length_a   1.000
_cell.length_b   1.000
_cell.length_c   1.000
_cell.angle_alpha   90.00
_cell.angle_beta   90.00
_cell.angle_gamma   90.00
#
_symmetry.space_group_name_H-M   'P 1'
#
loop_
_entity.id
_entity.type
_entity.pdbx_description
1 polymer ?
#
loop_
_entity_poly.entity_id
_entity_poly.type
_entity_poly.pdbx_seq_one_letter_code
_entity_poly.pdbx_strand_id
1 'polypeptide(L)'
;MGGAALRRRELLAGLAALPALGLAGCDAALPALDGSWVGADSAARGHRLRALGGAKSGALPAPALTRRAAVLVVGAGIAGLAAARALERAGIDDVHLIELEDEAGGHSRGHRLAGFDCPLGAHYLPVPGEAAAEVRELLQDFGLARVALGRWQWDERHLCHAPQERLFIDGAWHEGLLPPAEPGSRLLAQYRSFARLVAEAQRQVGFSMPALRTPWTSAQAALEAQTFAAWLDAHGLIEPALRWYLDYCCRDDYGADAATVSAWAGLHYFASRHGFHAPGDADVEREPVLTWPEGNAWLARRLAAPFAAGRLHVGRVALRLDERREGVQVLAWNAQADRIEAWRADRVVLALPLHVAARLWPEAPEALRETAAQARHAPWLVANLHLGGPLLQRVGVPPAWDSVAFGTASLGYVDAMHQSTRPHAGPTVLTAYLPLSPAERPALLGADWRPWAQRVLADLLPLHPDLPARLRRIELARHGHAMRIPLPGTRSAPAHQALAQLPGRVTLAHADLAGYSVFEEAFTLGWRAGQRAADRARRA
;
A
#
# COMPACT_ATOMS: atom_id res chain seq x y z
N MET A 1 5.02 51.83 57.91
CA MET A 1 4.25 50.62 57.75
C MET A 1 4.94 49.81 56.66
N GLY A 2 5.68 48.80 57.07
CA GLY A 2 6.60 48.04 56.22
C GLY A 2 5.89 46.93 55.42
N GLY A 3 6.10 46.91 54.12
CA GLY A 3 5.76 45.81 53.24
C GLY A 3 6.97 44.88 53.09
N ALA A 4 6.88 43.67 53.64
CA ALA A 4 7.92 42.66 53.54
C ALA A 4 7.92 42.04 52.15
N ALA A 5 8.99 42.25 51.40
CA ALA A 5 9.24 41.56 50.14
C ALA A 5 9.74 40.13 50.41
N LEU A 6 8.95 39.13 50.11
CA LEU A 6 9.32 37.72 50.15
C LEU A 6 10.39 37.44 49.09
N ARG A 7 11.56 36.96 49.56
CA ARG A 7 12.72 36.64 48.71
C ARG A 7 12.47 35.36 47.92
N ARG A 8 12.80 35.40 46.64
CA ARG A 8 12.67 34.33 45.64
C ARG A 8 13.25 32.95 46.08
N ARG A 9 14.04 32.91 47.12
CA ARG A 9 14.62 31.67 47.71
C ARG A 9 13.68 30.90 48.60
N GLU A 10 12.65 31.50 49.17
CA GLU A 10 11.71 30.84 50.07
C GLU A 10 10.54 30.18 49.30
N LEU A 11 10.29 30.59 48.08
CA LEU A 11 9.34 29.94 47.16
C LEU A 11 9.88 28.63 46.57
N LEU A 12 11.19 28.43 46.53
CA LEU A 12 11.80 27.20 46.03
C LEU A 12 11.96 26.12 47.09
N ALA A 13 11.86 26.44 48.37
CA ALA A 13 11.92 25.47 49.45
C ALA A 13 10.56 24.86 49.82
N GLY A 14 9.44 25.49 49.40
CA GLY A 14 8.08 25.00 49.64
C GLY A 14 7.59 23.96 48.62
N LEU A 15 8.29 23.77 47.51
CA LEU A 15 7.93 22.81 46.43
C LEU A 15 8.57 21.42 46.56
N ALA A 16 9.40 21.21 47.59
CA ALA A 16 10.09 19.94 47.82
C ALA A 16 9.40 18.98 48.78
N ALA A 17 8.17 19.28 49.23
CA ALA A 17 7.41 18.44 50.16
C ALA A 17 5.98 18.20 49.67
N LEU A 18 5.80 17.89 48.40
CA LEU A 18 4.63 17.16 47.94
C LEU A 18 4.93 15.67 48.12
N PRO A 19 4.09 14.95 48.90
CA PRO A 19 4.21 13.51 48.92
C PRO A 19 4.01 13.01 47.47
N ALA A 20 4.93 12.15 47.02
CA ALA A 20 4.74 11.34 45.85
C ALA A 20 3.49 10.47 46.06
N LEU A 21 2.32 11.04 45.83
CA LEU A 21 1.13 10.28 45.54
C LEU A 21 1.47 9.57 44.22
N GLY A 22 1.90 8.32 44.38
CA GLY A 22 2.09 7.42 43.26
C GLY A 22 0.89 7.53 42.37
N LEU A 23 1.11 7.99 41.15
CA LEU A 23 0.33 7.58 40.01
C LEU A 23 0.50 6.06 39.93
N ALA A 24 -0.24 5.34 40.77
CA ALA A 24 -0.68 4.01 40.46
C ALA A 24 -1.64 4.18 39.27
N GLY A 25 -1.06 4.53 38.10
CA GLY A 25 -1.64 4.16 36.85
C GLY A 25 -1.88 2.66 36.98
N CYS A 26 -3.09 2.22 36.86
CA CYS A 26 -3.40 0.83 36.60
C CYS A 26 -2.62 0.46 35.35
N ASP A 27 -1.41 -0.05 35.50
CA ASP A 27 -0.83 -1.03 34.63
C ASP A 27 -1.75 -2.24 34.72
N ALA A 28 -2.92 -2.15 34.09
CA ALA A 28 -3.67 -3.32 33.72
C ALA A 28 -2.74 -4.04 32.74
N ALA A 29 -1.91 -4.94 33.27
CA ALA A 29 -1.07 -5.81 32.48
C ALA A 29 -1.98 -6.37 31.38
N LEU A 30 -1.70 -6.03 30.11
CA LEU A 30 -2.42 -6.61 29.00
C LEU A 30 -2.44 -8.12 29.26
N PRO A 31 -3.60 -8.79 29.23
CA PRO A 31 -3.68 -10.25 29.42
C PRO A 31 -2.66 -10.89 28.49
N ALA A 32 -2.09 -12.02 28.87
CA ALA A 32 -1.05 -12.70 28.10
C ALA A 32 -1.48 -12.74 26.62
N LEU A 33 -0.87 -11.85 25.81
CA LEU A 33 -1.32 -11.56 24.45
C LEU A 33 -1.06 -12.80 23.60
N ASP A 34 -2.12 -13.42 23.08
CA ASP A 34 -2.02 -14.48 22.08
C ASP A 34 -1.85 -13.88 20.68
N GLY A 35 -0.81 -14.32 19.96
CA GLY A 35 -0.55 -13.78 18.63
C GLY A 35 0.67 -14.41 17.96
N SER A 36 0.88 -13.99 16.71
CA SER A 36 1.99 -14.49 15.89
C SER A 36 2.25 -13.59 14.69
N TRP A 37 3.44 -13.77 14.05
CA TRP A 37 3.65 -13.35 12.68
C TRP A 37 2.89 -14.24 11.70
N VAL A 38 2.26 -13.65 10.68
CA VAL A 38 1.70 -14.36 9.53
C VAL A 38 2.73 -14.29 8.39
N GLY A 39 2.91 -15.43 7.67
CA GLY A 39 3.84 -15.47 6.53
C GLY A 39 5.30 -15.27 6.93
N ALA A 40 5.70 -15.77 8.12
CA ALA A 40 7.07 -15.60 8.63
C ALA A 40 8.15 -16.12 7.66
N ASP A 41 7.85 -17.16 6.88
CA ASP A 41 8.77 -17.79 5.93
C ASP A 41 9.03 -16.96 4.68
N SER A 42 8.15 -16.03 4.33
CA SER A 42 8.26 -15.20 3.15
C SER A 42 9.53 -14.36 3.13
N ALA A 43 9.90 -13.75 4.24
CA ALA A 43 11.13 -12.97 4.38
C ALA A 43 12.37 -13.86 4.23
N ALA A 44 12.36 -15.06 4.82
CA ALA A 44 13.45 -16.02 4.70
C ALA A 44 13.62 -16.49 3.24
N ARG A 45 12.52 -16.78 2.53
CA ARG A 45 12.53 -17.11 1.11
C ARG A 45 13.10 -15.97 0.26
N GLY A 46 12.62 -14.75 0.44
CA GLY A 46 13.12 -13.57 -0.28
C GLY A 46 14.61 -13.31 -0.03
N HIS A 47 15.11 -13.58 1.17
CA HIS A 47 16.54 -13.43 1.48
C HIS A 47 17.43 -14.51 0.83
N ARG A 48 16.88 -15.64 0.37
CA ARG A 48 17.64 -16.61 -0.42
C ARG A 48 18.21 -16.02 -1.72
N LEU A 49 17.53 -15.06 -2.32
CA LEU A 49 18.09 -14.32 -3.46
C LEU A 49 19.41 -13.62 -3.08
N ARG A 50 19.55 -13.13 -1.85
CA ARG A 50 20.81 -12.55 -1.36
C ARG A 50 21.89 -13.60 -1.12
N ALA A 51 21.48 -14.73 -0.54
CA ALA A 51 22.40 -15.80 -0.17
C ALA A 51 22.91 -16.59 -1.38
N LEU A 52 22.05 -16.86 -2.38
CA LEU A 52 22.35 -17.75 -3.50
C LEU A 52 22.53 -16.98 -4.83
N GLY A 53 21.86 -15.83 -5.04
CA GLY A 53 21.78 -15.12 -6.31
C GLY A 53 22.76 -13.94 -6.47
N GLY A 54 23.54 -13.59 -5.45
CA GLY A 54 24.47 -12.45 -5.52
C GLY A 54 25.67 -12.75 -6.44
N ALA A 55 26.16 -11.73 -7.17
CA ALA A 55 27.32 -11.85 -8.06
C ALA A 55 28.62 -12.38 -7.40
N LYS A 56 28.64 -12.47 -6.06
CA LYS A 56 29.75 -13.01 -5.27
C LYS A 56 29.49 -14.44 -4.73
N SER A 57 28.28 -14.99 -4.92
CA SER A 57 28.00 -16.38 -4.58
C SER A 57 28.57 -17.28 -5.68
N GLY A 58 29.24 -18.37 -5.29
CA GLY A 58 29.76 -19.38 -6.20
C GLY A 58 28.68 -19.88 -7.16
N ALA A 59 29.04 -20.71 -8.13
CA ALA A 59 28.10 -21.24 -9.11
C ALA A 59 26.85 -21.84 -8.40
N LEU A 60 25.66 -21.39 -8.82
CA LEU A 60 24.41 -22.00 -8.37
C LEU A 60 24.46 -23.51 -8.68
N PRO A 61 23.86 -24.36 -7.83
CA PRO A 61 23.75 -25.79 -8.14
C PRO A 61 23.10 -26.01 -9.51
N ALA A 62 23.52 -27.06 -10.20
CA ALA A 62 22.91 -27.42 -11.47
C ALA A 62 21.39 -27.62 -11.31
N PRO A 63 20.56 -27.15 -12.25
CA PRO A 63 19.11 -27.30 -12.15
C PRO A 63 18.74 -28.78 -12.29
N ALA A 64 17.93 -29.26 -11.34
CA ALA A 64 17.44 -30.63 -11.33
C ALA A 64 16.31 -30.87 -12.36
N LEU A 65 15.68 -29.80 -12.82
CA LEU A 65 14.57 -29.85 -13.78
C LEU A 65 14.64 -28.63 -14.69
N THR A 66 14.39 -28.84 -15.98
CA THR A 66 14.20 -27.75 -16.95
C THR A 66 12.76 -27.74 -17.45
N ARG A 67 12.11 -26.59 -17.38
CA ARG A 67 10.79 -26.31 -17.93
C ARG A 67 10.90 -25.35 -19.11
N ARG A 68 9.90 -25.35 -19.98
CA ARG A 68 9.80 -24.42 -21.10
C ARG A 68 8.47 -23.66 -21.01
N ALA A 69 8.45 -22.45 -21.53
CA ALA A 69 7.26 -21.60 -21.70
C ALA A 69 7.46 -20.67 -22.86
N ALA A 70 6.41 -20.30 -23.58
CA ALA A 70 6.48 -19.21 -24.54
C ALA A 70 6.73 -17.89 -23.79
N VAL A 71 5.98 -17.64 -22.73
CA VAL A 71 6.19 -16.47 -21.84
C VAL A 71 6.21 -16.91 -20.37
N LEU A 72 7.26 -16.51 -19.67
CA LEU A 72 7.35 -16.67 -18.22
C LEU A 72 7.12 -15.33 -17.53
N VAL A 73 6.17 -15.27 -16.62
CA VAL A 73 5.93 -14.13 -15.72
C VAL A 73 6.57 -14.43 -14.37
N VAL A 74 7.47 -13.58 -13.92
CA VAL A 74 8.16 -13.71 -12.64
C VAL A 74 7.54 -12.75 -11.64
N GLY A 75 6.85 -13.29 -10.63
CA GLY A 75 6.02 -12.57 -9.67
C GLY A 75 4.55 -12.62 -10.06
N ALA A 76 3.69 -13.15 -9.16
CA ALA A 76 2.24 -13.23 -9.32
C ALA A 76 1.48 -12.24 -8.40
N GLY A 77 2.05 -11.05 -8.17
CA GLY A 77 1.32 -9.90 -7.66
C GLY A 77 0.37 -9.34 -8.73
N ILE A 78 -0.35 -8.25 -8.41
CA ILE A 78 -1.35 -7.65 -9.34
C ILE A 78 -0.75 -7.36 -10.72
N ALA A 79 0.47 -6.82 -10.80
CA ALA A 79 1.11 -6.53 -12.09
C ALA A 79 1.40 -7.79 -12.91
N GLY A 80 1.87 -8.87 -12.27
CA GLY A 80 2.15 -10.14 -12.95
C GLY A 80 0.87 -10.83 -13.41
N LEU A 81 -0.16 -10.85 -12.58
CA LEU A 81 -1.48 -11.38 -12.93
C LEU A 81 -2.13 -10.60 -14.08
N ALA A 82 -2.01 -9.27 -14.07
CA ALA A 82 -2.49 -8.41 -15.16
C ALA A 82 -1.72 -8.68 -16.47
N ALA A 83 -0.40 -8.88 -16.40
CA ALA A 83 0.41 -9.23 -17.56
C ALA A 83 0.01 -10.60 -18.14
N ALA A 84 -0.16 -11.59 -17.30
CA ALA A 84 -0.61 -12.93 -17.73
C ALA A 84 -2.00 -12.89 -18.38
N ARG A 85 -2.94 -12.14 -17.80
CA ARG A 85 -4.26 -11.90 -18.38
C ARG A 85 -4.17 -11.21 -19.74
N ALA A 86 -3.32 -10.20 -19.91
CA ALA A 86 -3.13 -9.51 -21.17
C ALA A 86 -2.55 -10.44 -22.27
N LEU A 87 -1.62 -11.33 -21.90
CA LEU A 87 -1.05 -12.36 -22.78
C LEU A 87 -2.12 -13.36 -23.23
N GLU A 88 -2.92 -13.87 -22.29
CA GLU A 88 -4.01 -14.82 -22.58
C GLU A 88 -5.06 -14.17 -23.52
N ARG A 89 -5.46 -12.92 -23.27
CA ARG A 89 -6.35 -12.17 -24.18
C ARG A 89 -5.72 -11.89 -25.56
N ALA A 90 -4.40 -11.85 -25.63
CA ALA A 90 -3.68 -11.76 -26.90
C ALA A 90 -3.54 -13.12 -27.61
N GLY A 91 -4.08 -14.22 -27.07
CA GLY A 91 -4.00 -15.56 -27.65
C GLY A 91 -2.67 -16.27 -27.41
N ILE A 92 -1.93 -15.90 -26.37
CA ILE A 92 -0.72 -16.62 -25.94
C ILE A 92 -1.12 -17.56 -24.79
N ASP A 93 -1.28 -18.84 -25.08
CA ASP A 93 -1.78 -19.82 -24.10
C ASP A 93 -0.67 -20.41 -23.22
N ASP A 94 0.56 -20.55 -23.76
CA ASP A 94 1.72 -21.08 -23.03
C ASP A 94 2.38 -19.99 -22.19
N VAL A 95 1.62 -19.53 -21.18
CA VAL A 95 2.04 -18.54 -20.17
C VAL A 95 2.13 -19.23 -18.82
N HIS A 96 3.29 -19.16 -18.20
CA HIS A 96 3.53 -19.65 -16.85
C HIS A 96 3.93 -18.52 -15.91
N LEU A 97 3.45 -18.59 -14.66
CA LEU A 97 3.81 -17.67 -13.58
C LEU A 97 4.59 -18.41 -12.51
N ILE A 98 5.65 -17.80 -12.00
CA ILE A 98 6.35 -18.24 -10.79
C ILE A 98 6.18 -17.20 -9.69
N GLU A 99 5.89 -17.65 -8.46
CA GLU A 99 5.61 -16.82 -7.30
C GLU A 99 6.40 -17.31 -6.09
N LEU A 100 7.02 -16.39 -5.35
CA LEU A 100 7.80 -16.66 -4.15
C LEU A 100 6.93 -17.20 -3.00
N GLU A 101 5.74 -16.63 -2.85
CA GLU A 101 4.80 -16.98 -1.78
C GLU A 101 4.07 -18.29 -2.07
N ASP A 102 3.29 -18.78 -1.09
CA ASP A 102 2.46 -19.96 -1.26
C ASP A 102 1.13 -19.68 -1.96
N GLU A 103 0.84 -18.39 -2.23
CA GLU A 103 -0.32 -17.93 -2.98
C GLU A 103 0.03 -16.69 -3.81
N ALA A 104 -0.72 -16.45 -4.88
CA ALA A 104 -0.62 -15.24 -5.68
C ALA A 104 -1.28 -14.04 -4.97
N GLY A 105 -0.95 -12.83 -5.42
CA GLY A 105 -1.56 -11.59 -4.97
C GLY A 105 -0.57 -10.53 -4.50
N GLY A 106 0.66 -10.90 -4.15
CA GLY A 106 1.66 -9.95 -3.66
C GLY A 106 1.17 -9.21 -2.40
N HIS A 107 1.11 -7.87 -2.43
CA HIS A 107 0.57 -7.06 -1.34
C HIS A 107 -0.97 -7.04 -1.28
N SER A 108 -1.65 -7.65 -2.25
CA SER A 108 -3.11 -7.84 -2.26
C SER A 108 -3.51 -9.25 -1.78
N ARG A 109 -2.73 -9.86 -0.89
CA ARG A 109 -3.08 -11.13 -0.25
C ARG A 109 -4.01 -10.89 0.94
N GLY A 110 -4.83 -11.90 1.22
CA GLY A 110 -5.70 -11.95 2.40
C GLY A 110 -5.34 -13.10 3.31
N HIS A 111 -6.02 -13.14 4.44
CA HIS A 111 -5.82 -14.15 5.47
C HIS A 111 -7.17 -14.54 6.08
N ARG A 112 -7.17 -15.63 6.84
CA ARG A 112 -8.36 -16.04 7.60
C ARG A 112 -8.00 -16.23 9.06
N LEU A 113 -8.49 -15.31 9.91
CA LEU A 113 -8.25 -15.33 11.35
C LEU A 113 -9.54 -15.71 12.09
N ALA A 114 -9.50 -16.78 12.86
CA ALA A 114 -10.65 -17.29 13.65
C ALA A 114 -11.96 -17.45 12.84
N GLY A 115 -11.84 -17.81 11.55
CA GLY A 115 -12.99 -17.99 10.66
C GLY A 115 -13.43 -16.71 9.92
N PHE A 116 -12.81 -15.57 10.18
CA PHE A 116 -13.08 -14.30 9.49
C PHE A 116 -12.01 -14.02 8.44
N ASP A 117 -12.44 -13.64 7.25
CA ASP A 117 -11.52 -13.18 6.23
C ASP A 117 -11.04 -11.76 6.57
N CYS A 118 -9.76 -11.48 6.34
CA CYS A 118 -9.13 -10.19 6.60
C CYS A 118 -7.95 -9.94 5.64
N PRO A 119 -7.57 -8.68 5.37
CA PRO A 119 -6.47 -8.37 4.48
C PRO A 119 -5.11 -8.57 5.17
N LEU A 120 -4.08 -8.88 4.37
CA LEU A 120 -2.68 -8.82 4.79
C LEU A 120 -1.94 -7.59 4.24
N GLY A 121 -2.60 -6.76 3.45
CA GLY A 121 -2.05 -5.56 2.82
C GLY A 121 -3.16 -4.71 2.24
N ALA A 122 -3.16 -4.47 0.92
CA ALA A 122 -4.14 -3.64 0.24
C ALA A 122 -5.58 -4.11 0.51
N HIS A 123 -6.45 -3.20 0.94
CA HIS A 123 -7.75 -3.55 1.51
C HIS A 123 -8.95 -2.90 0.83
N TYR A 124 -8.74 -1.99 -0.11
CA TYR A 124 -9.79 -1.35 -0.89
C TYR A 124 -9.32 -0.98 -2.29
N LEU A 125 -10.27 -0.66 -3.15
CA LEU A 125 -10.03 -0.08 -4.46
C LEU A 125 -11.00 1.10 -4.64
N PRO A 126 -10.52 2.35 -4.81
CA PRO A 126 -11.37 3.44 -5.23
C PRO A 126 -12.07 3.09 -6.55
N VAL A 127 -13.29 3.55 -6.74
CA VAL A 127 -13.97 3.36 -8.02
C VAL A 127 -13.13 3.99 -9.13
N PRO A 128 -12.64 3.19 -10.11
CA PRO A 128 -11.64 3.68 -11.04
C PRO A 128 -12.20 4.77 -11.96
N GLY A 129 -11.46 5.86 -12.09
CA GLY A 129 -11.74 6.94 -13.03
C GLY A 129 -11.65 6.49 -14.51
N GLU A 130 -12.00 7.36 -15.46
CA GLU A 130 -12.00 7.05 -16.90
C GLU A 130 -10.63 6.66 -17.44
N ALA A 131 -9.58 7.22 -16.89
CA ALA A 131 -8.21 6.92 -17.30
C ALA A 131 -7.77 5.48 -17.00
N ALA A 132 -8.43 4.79 -16.05
CA ALA A 132 -8.16 3.40 -15.66
C ALA A 132 -9.00 2.39 -16.46
N ALA A 133 -9.03 2.51 -17.80
CA ALA A 133 -9.90 1.73 -18.68
C ALA A 133 -9.74 0.21 -18.49
N GLU A 134 -8.50 -0.28 -18.34
CA GLU A 134 -8.22 -1.71 -18.16
C GLU A 134 -8.72 -2.23 -16.80
N VAL A 135 -8.69 -1.39 -15.76
CA VAL A 135 -9.24 -1.75 -14.46
C VAL A 135 -10.76 -1.78 -14.50
N ARG A 136 -11.40 -0.81 -15.18
CA ARG A 136 -12.85 -0.81 -15.40
C ARG A 136 -13.32 -2.06 -16.16
N GLU A 137 -12.60 -2.44 -17.21
CA GLU A 137 -12.87 -3.66 -17.96
C GLU A 137 -12.73 -4.90 -17.07
N LEU A 138 -11.69 -4.98 -16.23
CA LEU A 138 -11.54 -6.05 -15.26
C LEU A 138 -12.74 -6.16 -14.32
N LEU A 139 -13.18 -5.03 -13.76
CA LEU A 139 -14.31 -5.00 -12.82
C LEU A 139 -15.62 -5.38 -13.52
N GLN A 140 -15.80 -5.01 -14.79
CA GLN A 140 -16.93 -5.45 -15.60
C GLN A 140 -16.91 -6.97 -15.82
N ASP A 141 -15.75 -7.56 -16.16
CA ASP A 141 -15.61 -9.00 -16.34
C ASP A 141 -15.87 -9.78 -15.06
N PHE A 142 -15.58 -9.20 -13.90
CA PHE A 142 -15.87 -9.80 -12.61
C PHE A 142 -17.31 -9.54 -12.12
N GLY A 143 -18.13 -8.85 -12.91
CA GLY A 143 -19.50 -8.55 -12.58
C GLY A 143 -19.70 -7.47 -11.52
N LEU A 144 -18.64 -6.70 -11.22
CA LEU A 144 -18.66 -5.61 -10.23
C LEU A 144 -19.15 -4.28 -10.84
N ALA A 145 -19.20 -4.21 -12.15
CA ALA A 145 -19.63 -3.03 -12.89
C ALA A 145 -20.34 -3.42 -14.17
N ARG A 146 -21.21 -2.55 -14.64
CA ARG A 146 -21.85 -2.64 -15.97
C ARG A 146 -22.07 -1.25 -16.55
N VAL A 147 -22.16 -1.17 -17.87
CA VAL A 147 -22.60 0.05 -18.54
C VAL A 147 -24.10 -0.05 -18.81
N ALA A 148 -24.89 0.87 -18.26
CA ALA A 148 -26.32 0.99 -18.52
C ALA A 148 -26.66 2.44 -18.86
N LEU A 149 -27.40 2.65 -19.96
CA LEU A 149 -27.77 3.98 -20.48
C LEU A 149 -26.54 4.92 -20.65
N GLY A 150 -25.41 4.37 -21.10
CA GLY A 150 -24.16 5.13 -21.31
C GLY A 150 -23.42 5.54 -20.02
N ARG A 151 -23.84 5.05 -18.85
CA ARG A 151 -23.21 5.34 -17.55
C ARG A 151 -22.73 4.06 -16.90
N TRP A 152 -21.61 4.15 -16.19
CA TRP A 152 -21.14 3.08 -15.34
C TRP A 152 -22.03 2.96 -14.11
N GLN A 153 -22.42 1.73 -13.81
CA GLN A 153 -23.14 1.35 -12.59
C GLN A 153 -22.32 0.30 -11.87
N TRP A 154 -22.02 0.56 -10.62
CA TRP A 154 -21.25 -0.31 -9.74
C TRP A 154 -22.17 -1.20 -8.93
N ASP A 155 -21.74 -2.41 -8.61
CA ASP A 155 -22.50 -3.32 -7.76
C ASP A 155 -22.44 -2.83 -6.31
N GLU A 156 -23.57 -2.33 -5.80
CA GLU A 156 -23.69 -1.77 -4.46
C GLU A 156 -23.29 -2.75 -3.34
N ARG A 157 -23.37 -4.07 -3.59
CA ARG A 157 -22.95 -5.09 -2.62
C ARG A 157 -21.45 -5.05 -2.32
N HIS A 158 -20.66 -4.47 -3.21
CA HIS A 158 -19.22 -4.35 -3.11
C HIS A 158 -18.75 -2.92 -2.85
N LEU A 159 -19.66 -1.95 -2.89
CA LEU A 159 -19.37 -0.59 -2.44
C LEU A 159 -19.36 -0.53 -0.92
N CYS A 160 -18.47 0.27 -0.36
CA CYS A 160 -18.41 0.47 1.07
C CYS A 160 -19.70 1.09 1.59
N HIS A 161 -20.33 0.43 2.56
CA HIS A 161 -21.55 0.95 3.20
C HIS A 161 -21.24 2.15 4.09
N ALA A 162 -22.23 3.06 4.21
CA ALA A 162 -22.16 4.18 5.15
C ALA A 162 -22.31 3.70 6.62
N PRO A 163 -21.58 4.29 7.57
CA PRO A 163 -20.54 5.30 7.38
C PRO A 163 -19.24 4.66 6.86
N GLN A 164 -18.61 5.33 5.88
CA GLN A 164 -17.36 4.84 5.29
C GLN A 164 -16.17 5.12 6.20
N GLU A 165 -16.06 6.34 6.70
CA GLU A 165 -14.89 6.85 7.41
C GLU A 165 -15.29 7.69 8.63
N ARG A 166 -14.47 7.65 9.69
CA ARG A 166 -14.62 8.52 10.85
C ARG A 166 -13.29 8.87 11.49
N LEU A 167 -13.19 10.07 12.02
CA LEU A 167 -12.04 10.60 12.73
C LEU A 167 -12.34 10.77 14.22
N PHE A 168 -11.49 10.23 15.09
CA PHE A 168 -11.53 10.51 16.51
C PHE A 168 -10.65 11.71 16.85
N ILE A 169 -11.28 12.80 17.29
CA ILE A 169 -10.61 14.03 17.68
C ILE A 169 -11.39 14.67 18.83
N ASP A 170 -10.70 15.30 19.78
CA ASP A 170 -11.29 15.99 20.94
C ASP A 170 -12.29 15.13 21.74
N GLY A 171 -12.03 13.82 21.83
CA GLY A 171 -12.82 12.87 22.60
C GLY A 171 -14.09 12.35 21.94
N ALA A 172 -14.37 12.71 20.68
CA ALA A 172 -15.56 12.31 19.94
C ALA A 172 -15.22 11.80 18.53
N TRP A 173 -16.13 10.99 17.96
CA TRP A 173 -16.07 10.57 16.58
C TRP A 173 -16.78 11.55 15.66
N HIS A 174 -16.09 12.00 14.64
CA HIS A 174 -16.58 12.85 13.55
C HIS A 174 -16.64 12.10 12.24
N GLU A 175 -17.57 12.45 11.37
CA GLU A 175 -17.72 11.84 10.05
C GLU A 175 -16.64 12.31 9.10
N GLY A 176 -16.06 11.36 8.32
CA GLY A 176 -14.92 11.58 7.43
C GLY A 176 -13.62 11.69 8.19
N LEU A 177 -12.51 11.93 7.45
CA LEU A 177 -11.16 12.00 8.00
C LEU A 177 -10.61 13.43 8.09
N LEU A 178 -11.29 14.40 7.46
CA LEU A 178 -10.88 15.81 7.53
C LEU A 178 -11.25 16.39 8.90
N PRO A 179 -10.28 16.93 9.68
CA PRO A 179 -10.58 17.55 10.97
C PRO A 179 -11.66 18.64 10.85
N PRO A 180 -12.64 18.69 11.78
CA PRO A 180 -13.72 19.67 11.71
C PRO A 180 -13.18 21.10 11.79
N ALA A 181 -13.81 22.01 11.06
CA ALA A 181 -13.45 23.42 11.02
C ALA A 181 -14.67 24.31 11.21
N GLU A 182 -14.58 25.25 12.17
CA GLU A 182 -15.65 26.20 12.45
C GLU A 182 -15.87 27.19 11.30
N PRO A 183 -17.11 27.61 11.02
CA PRO A 183 -17.40 28.67 10.07
C PRO A 183 -16.60 29.92 10.36
N GLY A 184 -15.93 30.47 9.33
CA GLY A 184 -15.11 31.68 9.46
C GLY A 184 -13.73 31.46 10.07
N SER A 185 -13.38 30.25 10.47
CA SER A 185 -12.06 29.95 11.02
C SER A 185 -10.95 30.06 9.98
N ARG A 186 -9.73 30.28 10.46
CA ARG A 186 -8.53 30.25 9.61
C ARG A 186 -8.32 28.87 8.99
N LEU A 187 -8.63 27.81 9.70
CA LEU A 187 -8.55 26.43 9.20
C LEU A 187 -9.46 26.25 7.97
N LEU A 188 -10.75 26.67 8.05
CA LEU A 188 -11.67 26.59 6.92
C LEU A 188 -11.19 27.43 5.72
N ALA A 189 -10.63 28.60 5.99
CA ALA A 189 -10.04 29.43 4.93
C ALA A 189 -8.87 28.74 4.23
N GLN A 190 -8.02 28.00 4.97
CA GLN A 190 -6.93 27.22 4.39
C GLN A 190 -7.41 25.98 3.66
N TYR A 191 -8.46 25.30 4.12
CA TYR A 191 -9.11 24.22 3.36
C TYR A 191 -9.57 24.72 1.97
N ARG A 192 -10.28 25.85 1.93
CA ARG A 192 -10.72 26.46 0.67
C ARG A 192 -9.55 26.89 -0.22
N SER A 193 -8.46 27.39 0.39
CA SER A 193 -7.24 27.76 -0.33
C SER A 193 -6.60 26.53 -0.98
N PHE A 194 -6.46 25.44 -0.23
CA PHE A 194 -5.92 24.19 -0.75
C PHE A 194 -6.81 23.59 -1.86
N ALA A 195 -8.14 23.61 -1.69
CA ALA A 195 -9.09 23.16 -2.72
C ALA A 195 -8.89 23.91 -4.05
N ARG A 196 -8.73 25.24 -4.01
CA ARG A 196 -8.45 26.06 -5.21
C ARG A 196 -7.12 25.69 -5.87
N LEU A 197 -6.07 25.49 -5.08
CA LEU A 197 -4.75 25.11 -5.59
C LEU A 197 -4.75 23.72 -6.24
N VAL A 198 -5.45 22.74 -5.67
CA VAL A 198 -5.64 21.42 -6.26
C VAL A 198 -6.40 21.51 -7.60
N ALA A 199 -7.51 22.26 -7.63
CA ALA A 199 -8.29 22.46 -8.85
C ALA A 199 -7.50 23.20 -9.94
N GLU A 200 -6.65 24.16 -9.56
CA GLU A 200 -5.75 24.85 -10.47
C GLU A 200 -4.69 23.90 -11.03
N ALA A 201 -4.03 23.12 -10.16
CA ALA A 201 -3.05 22.11 -10.58
C ALA A 201 -3.67 21.08 -11.52
N GLN A 202 -4.88 20.62 -11.26
CA GLN A 202 -5.61 19.69 -12.12
C GLN A 202 -5.81 20.26 -13.54
N ARG A 203 -6.19 21.55 -13.65
CA ARG A 203 -6.43 22.19 -14.94
C ARG A 203 -5.14 22.54 -15.70
N GLN A 204 -4.10 23.00 -15.00
CA GLN A 204 -2.89 23.55 -15.62
C GLN A 204 -1.80 22.51 -15.85
N VAL A 205 -1.65 21.55 -14.92
CA VAL A 205 -0.57 20.56 -14.96
C VAL A 205 -1.06 19.25 -15.57
N GLY A 206 -2.30 18.86 -15.24
CA GLY A 206 -2.89 17.59 -15.63
C GLY A 206 -2.41 16.43 -14.76
N PHE A 207 -3.37 15.64 -14.28
CA PHE A 207 -3.12 14.45 -13.47
C PHE A 207 -4.08 13.33 -13.89
N SER A 208 -3.65 12.10 -13.75
CA SER A 208 -4.48 10.93 -14.02
C SER A 208 -4.07 9.75 -13.11
N MET A 209 -5.03 8.90 -12.83
CA MET A 209 -4.82 7.58 -12.25
C MET A 209 -5.28 6.53 -13.27
N PRO A 210 -4.40 5.76 -13.89
CA PRO A 210 -2.94 5.66 -13.73
C PRO A 210 -2.18 6.89 -14.28
N ALA A 211 -1.06 7.22 -13.61
CA ALA A 211 -0.25 8.41 -13.92
C ALA A 211 0.37 8.39 -15.33
N LEU A 212 0.56 7.21 -15.91
CA LEU A 212 1.09 7.05 -17.27
C LEU A 212 0.13 7.52 -18.38
N ARG A 213 -1.12 7.85 -18.04
CA ARG A 213 -2.12 8.37 -19.01
C ARG A 213 -1.93 9.87 -19.28
N THR A 214 -1.27 10.58 -18.38
CA THR A 214 -0.90 11.99 -18.57
C THR A 214 0.57 12.07 -18.98
N PRO A 215 0.90 12.78 -20.07
CA PRO A 215 2.30 13.00 -20.46
C PRO A 215 3.10 13.70 -19.36
N TRP A 216 4.35 13.29 -19.18
CA TRP A 216 5.25 13.94 -18.24
C TRP A 216 5.76 15.27 -18.83
N THR A 217 5.42 16.39 -18.19
CA THR A 217 5.71 17.74 -18.65
C THR A 217 6.70 18.46 -17.73
N SER A 218 7.23 19.61 -18.19
CA SER A 218 8.06 20.49 -17.36
C SER A 218 7.31 21.02 -16.13
N ALA A 219 6.00 21.22 -16.21
CA ALA A 219 5.18 21.65 -15.08
C ALA A 219 5.10 20.55 -14.01
N GLN A 220 4.93 19.28 -14.41
CA GLN A 220 4.96 18.15 -13.49
C GLN A 220 6.37 17.96 -12.88
N ALA A 221 7.43 18.11 -13.68
CA ALA A 221 8.80 18.04 -13.21
C ALA A 221 9.14 19.14 -12.19
N ALA A 222 8.62 20.36 -12.37
CA ALA A 222 8.79 21.44 -11.42
C ALA A 222 8.12 21.15 -10.05
N LEU A 223 6.94 20.56 -10.05
CA LEU A 223 6.30 20.09 -8.81
C LEU A 223 7.08 18.93 -8.17
N GLU A 224 7.60 18.02 -8.98
CA GLU A 224 8.36 16.89 -8.47
C GLU A 224 9.72 17.29 -7.88
N ALA A 225 10.29 18.44 -8.26
CA ALA A 225 11.61 18.86 -7.81
C ALA A 225 11.70 19.24 -6.32
N GLN A 226 10.58 19.40 -5.63
CA GLN A 226 10.50 19.80 -4.22
C GLN A 226 9.60 18.86 -3.41
N THR A 227 9.74 18.89 -2.08
CA THR A 227 8.86 18.14 -1.20
C THR A 227 7.48 18.78 -1.11
N PHE A 228 6.46 17.97 -0.76
CA PHE A 228 5.11 18.50 -0.58
C PHE A 228 5.03 19.49 0.59
N ALA A 229 5.75 19.24 1.68
CA ALA A 229 5.84 20.18 2.80
C ALA A 229 6.40 21.54 2.36
N ALA A 230 7.50 21.57 1.60
CA ALA A 230 8.07 22.83 1.08
C ALA A 230 7.10 23.58 0.16
N TRP A 231 6.36 22.84 -0.69
CA TRP A 231 5.32 23.42 -1.54
C TRP A 231 4.19 24.03 -0.71
N LEU A 232 3.72 23.34 0.32
CA LEU A 232 2.69 23.82 1.23
C LEU A 232 3.13 25.10 1.98
N ASP A 233 4.40 25.15 2.44
CA ASP A 233 4.98 26.32 3.09
C ASP A 233 5.00 27.53 2.14
N ALA A 234 5.43 27.33 0.90
CA ALA A 234 5.47 28.38 -0.12
C ALA A 234 4.08 28.97 -0.44
N HIS A 235 3.00 28.18 -0.22
CA HIS A 235 1.61 28.63 -0.41
C HIS A 235 0.93 29.12 0.89
N GLY A 236 1.66 29.22 2.00
CA GLY A 236 1.13 29.69 3.29
C GLY A 236 0.11 28.77 3.94
N LEU A 237 0.10 27.48 3.57
CA LEU A 237 -0.78 26.46 4.13
C LEU A 237 -0.12 25.89 5.40
N ILE A 238 -0.36 26.50 6.54
CA ILE A 238 0.36 26.24 7.80
C ILE A 238 -0.51 25.74 8.95
N GLU A 239 -1.83 25.67 8.77
CA GLU A 239 -2.75 25.22 9.83
C GLU A 239 -2.44 23.76 10.22
N PRO A 240 -2.20 23.47 11.51
CA PRO A 240 -1.74 22.14 11.95
C PRO A 240 -2.71 21.02 11.58
N ALA A 241 -4.02 21.25 11.66
CA ALA A 241 -5.02 20.23 11.33
C ALA A 241 -5.05 19.91 9.84
N LEU A 242 -4.90 20.93 8.94
CA LEU A 242 -4.74 20.69 7.51
C LEU A 242 -3.44 19.92 7.24
N ARG A 243 -2.33 20.33 7.85
CA ARG A 243 -1.03 19.66 7.67
C ARG A 243 -1.07 18.20 8.11
N TRP A 244 -1.70 17.91 9.24
CA TRP A 244 -1.90 16.55 9.71
C TRP A 244 -2.67 15.71 8.69
N TYR A 245 -3.78 16.24 8.15
CA TYR A 245 -4.59 15.52 7.17
C TYR A 245 -3.82 15.25 5.87
N LEU A 246 -3.10 16.24 5.34
CA LEU A 246 -2.30 16.08 4.13
C LEU A 246 -1.12 15.13 4.34
N ASP A 247 -0.54 15.13 5.54
CA ASP A 247 0.47 14.16 5.94
C ASP A 247 -0.10 12.74 6.06
N TYR A 248 -1.29 12.61 6.65
CA TYR A 248 -2.04 11.35 6.69
C TYR A 248 -2.25 10.78 5.29
N CYS A 249 -2.74 11.56 4.34
CA CYS A 249 -2.95 11.15 2.95
C CYS A 249 -1.64 10.68 2.27
N CYS A 250 -0.52 11.35 2.54
CA CYS A 250 0.79 10.95 2.02
C CYS A 250 1.27 9.63 2.64
N ARG A 251 1.04 9.42 3.93
CA ARG A 251 1.40 8.16 4.61
C ARG A 251 0.53 7.00 4.13
N ASP A 252 -0.74 7.25 3.84
CA ASP A 252 -1.67 6.25 3.32
C ASP A 252 -1.29 5.78 1.91
N ASP A 253 -1.19 6.70 0.94
CA ASP A 253 -0.92 6.34 -0.47
C ASP A 253 0.56 6.03 -0.76
N TYR A 254 1.51 6.55 0.03
CA TYR A 254 2.93 6.47 -0.29
C TYR A 254 3.81 5.89 0.83
N GLY A 255 3.24 5.66 2.00
CA GLY A 255 3.99 5.15 3.16
C GLY A 255 5.02 6.13 3.73
N ALA A 256 4.93 7.42 3.39
CA ALA A 256 5.88 8.44 3.83
C ALA A 256 5.16 9.79 4.00
N ASP A 257 5.72 10.67 4.82
CA ASP A 257 5.18 11.98 5.18
C ASP A 257 5.33 13.03 4.07
N ALA A 258 4.64 14.15 4.23
CA ALA A 258 4.69 15.28 3.31
C ALA A 258 6.09 15.92 3.21
N ALA A 259 6.95 15.77 4.22
CA ALA A 259 8.33 16.24 4.20
C ALA A 259 9.24 15.37 3.32
N THR A 260 8.81 14.16 3.03
CA THR A 260 9.55 13.15 2.25
C THR A 260 9.07 13.04 0.80
N VAL A 261 7.74 13.02 0.58
CA VAL A 261 7.19 12.85 -0.77
C VAL A 261 7.29 14.13 -1.59
N SER A 262 7.35 14.00 -2.90
CA SER A 262 7.35 15.16 -3.81
C SER A 262 6.01 15.92 -3.81
N ALA A 263 6.04 17.20 -4.12
CA ALA A 263 4.83 18.01 -4.26
C ALA A 263 3.94 17.50 -5.40
N TRP A 264 4.53 16.91 -6.46
CA TRP A 264 3.76 16.23 -7.49
C TRP A 264 2.91 15.10 -6.89
N ALA A 265 3.48 14.26 -6.03
CA ALA A 265 2.77 13.15 -5.41
C ALA A 265 1.66 13.63 -4.46
N GLY A 266 1.97 14.60 -3.59
CA GLY A 266 0.98 15.16 -2.66
C GLY A 266 -0.22 15.79 -3.37
N LEU A 267 0.00 16.47 -4.50
CA LEU A 267 -1.09 17.00 -5.34
C LEU A 267 -1.78 15.91 -6.14
N HIS A 268 -1.03 14.91 -6.65
CA HIS A 268 -1.56 13.80 -7.42
C HIS A 268 -2.61 13.00 -6.64
N TYR A 269 -2.43 12.84 -5.32
CA TYR A 269 -3.40 12.17 -4.45
C TYR A 269 -4.82 12.71 -4.66
N PHE A 270 -4.95 14.03 -4.74
CA PHE A 270 -6.24 14.71 -4.91
C PHE A 270 -6.59 14.95 -6.39
N ALA A 271 -5.67 15.50 -7.14
CA ALA A 271 -5.93 15.99 -8.49
C ALA A 271 -6.15 14.89 -9.53
N SER A 272 -5.68 13.66 -9.28
CA SER A 272 -5.95 12.49 -10.15
C SER A 272 -7.27 11.77 -9.85
N ARG A 273 -7.95 12.17 -8.78
CA ARG A 273 -9.22 11.63 -8.30
C ARG A 273 -10.30 12.74 -8.31
N HIS A 274 -11.10 12.85 -7.27
CA HIS A 274 -12.22 13.81 -7.19
C HIS A 274 -11.84 15.22 -6.70
N GLY A 275 -10.55 15.49 -6.49
CA GLY A 275 -10.09 16.78 -5.97
C GLY A 275 -10.04 16.81 -4.44
N PHE A 276 -9.93 18.01 -3.89
CA PHE A 276 -10.06 18.28 -2.47
C PHE A 276 -11.25 19.21 -2.25
N HIS A 277 -12.11 18.89 -1.29
CA HIS A 277 -13.31 19.65 -0.99
C HIS A 277 -13.31 20.13 0.45
N ALA A 278 -13.57 21.43 0.63
CA ALA A 278 -13.68 22.01 1.97
C ALA A 278 -15.07 21.71 2.58
N PRO A 279 -15.18 21.62 3.91
CA PRO A 279 -16.46 21.48 4.57
C PRO A 279 -17.44 22.59 4.16
N GLY A 280 -18.66 22.20 3.79
CA GLY A 280 -19.72 23.11 3.35
C GLY A 280 -19.70 23.47 1.87
N ASP A 281 -18.78 22.90 1.08
CA ASP A 281 -18.87 22.97 -0.38
C ASP A 281 -20.09 22.15 -0.84
N ALA A 282 -20.86 22.69 -1.82
CA ALA A 282 -22.08 22.05 -2.29
C ALA A 282 -21.78 20.78 -3.11
N ASP A 283 -22.65 19.78 -2.95
CA ASP A 283 -22.80 18.59 -3.80
C ASP A 283 -21.52 17.77 -4.08
N VAL A 284 -20.72 17.53 -3.06
CA VAL A 284 -19.59 16.63 -3.17
C VAL A 284 -20.02 15.22 -2.83
N GLU A 285 -20.21 14.39 -3.84
CA GLU A 285 -20.28 12.93 -3.65
C GLU A 285 -18.94 12.46 -3.07
N ARG A 286 -18.99 11.68 -1.99
CA ARG A 286 -17.81 10.99 -1.49
C ARG A 286 -17.30 10.04 -2.56
N GLU A 287 -15.99 9.92 -2.64
CA GLU A 287 -15.37 8.92 -3.51
C GLU A 287 -15.81 7.52 -3.06
N PRO A 288 -16.62 6.80 -3.87
CA PRO A 288 -17.03 5.47 -3.49
C PRO A 288 -15.83 4.53 -3.61
N VAL A 289 -15.71 3.61 -2.65
CA VAL A 289 -14.66 2.59 -2.66
C VAL A 289 -15.26 1.20 -2.70
N LEU A 290 -14.61 0.29 -3.41
CA LEU A 290 -14.91 -1.12 -3.41
C LEU A 290 -14.14 -1.79 -2.27
N THR A 291 -14.84 -2.56 -1.44
CA THR A 291 -14.27 -3.23 -0.28
C THR A 291 -14.74 -4.67 -0.15
N TRP A 292 -13.89 -5.51 0.44
CA TRP A 292 -14.18 -6.91 0.74
C TRP A 292 -13.58 -7.25 2.12
N PRO A 293 -14.15 -8.21 2.87
CA PRO A 293 -13.55 -8.62 4.14
C PRO A 293 -12.08 -9.00 4.04
N GLU A 294 -11.68 -9.74 3.00
CA GLU A 294 -10.30 -10.11 2.71
C GLU A 294 -9.49 -9.02 1.99
N GLY A 295 -10.04 -7.84 1.81
CA GLY A 295 -9.42 -6.76 1.04
C GLY A 295 -9.26 -7.12 -0.44
N ASN A 296 -8.23 -6.57 -1.08
CA ASN A 296 -7.97 -6.80 -2.51
C ASN A 296 -7.58 -8.25 -2.86
N ALA A 297 -7.47 -9.14 -1.86
CA ALA A 297 -7.32 -10.57 -2.11
C ALA A 297 -8.51 -11.16 -2.88
N TRP A 298 -9.70 -10.57 -2.74
CA TRP A 298 -10.87 -10.90 -3.54
C TRP A 298 -10.60 -10.77 -5.05
N LEU A 299 -9.97 -9.67 -5.47
CA LEU A 299 -9.57 -9.43 -6.85
C LEU A 299 -8.41 -10.33 -7.27
N ALA A 300 -7.38 -10.44 -6.43
CA ALA A 300 -6.19 -11.21 -6.71
C ALA A 300 -6.48 -12.70 -6.94
N ARG A 301 -7.35 -13.30 -6.12
CA ARG A 301 -7.77 -14.70 -6.28
C ARG A 301 -8.50 -14.95 -7.60
N ARG A 302 -9.37 -14.02 -8.02
CA ARG A 302 -10.07 -14.11 -9.31
C ARG A 302 -9.14 -13.95 -10.50
N LEU A 303 -8.18 -13.03 -10.41
CA LEU A 303 -7.14 -12.88 -11.43
C LEU A 303 -6.25 -14.12 -11.55
N ALA A 304 -5.94 -14.79 -10.44
CA ALA A 304 -5.09 -15.97 -10.42
C ALA A 304 -5.81 -17.25 -10.86
N ALA A 305 -7.13 -17.32 -10.68
CA ALA A 305 -7.92 -18.53 -10.92
C ALA A 305 -7.72 -19.19 -12.29
N PRO A 306 -7.64 -18.46 -13.43
CA PRO A 306 -7.39 -19.08 -14.73
C PRO A 306 -6.05 -19.79 -14.84
N PHE A 307 -5.06 -19.44 -14.03
CA PHE A 307 -3.70 -19.98 -14.05
C PHE A 307 -3.46 -21.08 -13.02
N ALA A 308 -4.37 -21.29 -12.08
CA ALA A 308 -4.21 -22.23 -10.97
C ALA A 308 -3.93 -23.67 -11.43
N ALA A 309 -4.53 -24.10 -12.55
CA ALA A 309 -4.34 -25.44 -13.10
C ALA A 309 -3.04 -25.53 -13.93
N GLY A 310 -1.90 -25.72 -13.25
CA GLY A 310 -0.63 -26.08 -13.87
C GLY A 310 0.17 -24.92 -14.50
N ARG A 311 -0.36 -23.68 -14.50
CA ARG A 311 0.35 -22.50 -15.04
C ARG A 311 0.85 -21.53 -13.95
N LEU A 312 0.32 -21.58 -12.74
CA LEU A 312 0.81 -20.83 -11.57
C LEU A 312 1.64 -21.73 -10.67
N HIS A 313 2.89 -21.40 -10.47
CA HIS A 313 3.86 -22.16 -9.68
C HIS A 313 4.28 -21.34 -8.46
N VAL A 314 3.64 -21.59 -7.34
CA VAL A 314 3.90 -20.95 -6.05
C VAL A 314 5.11 -21.57 -5.33
N GLY A 315 5.69 -20.87 -4.36
CA GLY A 315 6.89 -21.30 -3.63
C GLY A 315 8.15 -21.35 -4.52
N ARG A 316 8.23 -20.55 -5.57
CA ARG A 316 9.37 -20.48 -6.51
C ARG A 316 10.07 -19.14 -6.40
N VAL A 317 11.26 -19.14 -5.84
CA VAL A 317 12.10 -17.96 -5.69
C VAL A 317 13.01 -17.80 -6.89
N ALA A 318 12.77 -16.82 -7.73
CA ALA A 318 13.69 -16.50 -8.83
C ALA A 318 15.05 -16.05 -8.27
N LEU A 319 16.13 -16.66 -8.74
CA LEU A 319 17.50 -16.43 -8.26
C LEU A 319 18.39 -15.75 -9.28
N ARG A 320 18.19 -16.05 -10.56
CA ARG A 320 19.01 -15.54 -11.65
C ARG A 320 18.24 -15.53 -12.96
N LEU A 321 18.41 -14.46 -13.73
CA LEU A 321 17.95 -14.32 -15.10
C LEU A 321 19.13 -14.11 -16.03
N ASP A 322 19.23 -14.92 -17.09
CA ASP A 322 20.20 -14.78 -18.15
C ASP A 322 19.46 -14.62 -19.48
N GLU A 323 19.60 -13.46 -20.15
CA GLU A 323 19.09 -13.23 -21.49
C GLU A 323 20.11 -13.76 -22.50
N ARG A 324 19.65 -14.58 -23.44
CA ARG A 324 20.46 -15.24 -24.46
C ARG A 324 19.90 -14.95 -25.86
N ARG A 325 20.70 -15.27 -26.88
CA ARG A 325 20.28 -15.05 -28.27
C ARG A 325 19.01 -15.82 -28.61
N GLU A 326 18.83 -17.03 -28.13
CA GLU A 326 17.72 -17.93 -28.41
C GLU A 326 16.54 -17.81 -27.44
N GLY A 327 16.68 -17.06 -26.34
CA GLY A 327 15.62 -16.93 -25.32
C GLY A 327 16.15 -16.41 -24.00
N VAL A 328 15.36 -16.56 -22.95
CA VAL A 328 15.71 -16.16 -21.58
C VAL A 328 15.69 -17.39 -20.68
N GLN A 329 16.67 -17.53 -19.84
CA GLN A 329 16.70 -18.55 -18.79
C GLN A 329 16.51 -17.90 -17.42
N VAL A 330 15.56 -18.42 -16.63
CA VAL A 330 15.38 -18.05 -15.23
C VAL A 330 15.68 -19.27 -14.37
N LEU A 331 16.61 -19.14 -13.44
CA LEU A 331 16.83 -20.13 -12.39
C LEU A 331 15.98 -19.77 -11.18
N ALA A 332 15.19 -20.72 -10.70
CA ALA A 332 14.33 -20.54 -9.54
C ALA A 332 14.56 -21.67 -8.52
N TRP A 333 14.60 -21.30 -7.25
CA TRP A 333 14.56 -22.30 -6.16
C TRP A 333 13.11 -22.66 -5.86
N ASN A 334 12.84 -23.96 -5.89
CA ASN A 334 11.55 -24.52 -5.48
C ASN A 334 11.62 -24.85 -3.99
N ALA A 335 10.89 -24.07 -3.17
CA ALA A 335 10.91 -24.18 -1.71
C ALA A 335 10.32 -25.51 -1.21
N GLN A 336 9.35 -26.07 -1.93
CA GLN A 336 8.69 -27.33 -1.54
C GLN A 336 9.57 -28.56 -1.80
N ALA A 337 10.34 -28.53 -2.91
CA ALA A 337 11.18 -29.64 -3.33
C ALA A 337 12.67 -29.43 -2.99
N ASP A 338 13.02 -28.31 -2.37
CA ASP A 338 14.37 -27.84 -2.03
C ASP A 338 15.40 -28.05 -3.16
N ARG A 339 15.06 -27.62 -4.38
CA ARG A 339 15.92 -27.80 -5.56
C ARG A 339 15.84 -26.60 -6.50
N ILE A 340 16.86 -26.45 -7.34
CA ILE A 340 16.89 -25.46 -8.42
C ILE A 340 16.12 -26.01 -9.63
N GLU A 341 15.26 -25.19 -10.22
CA GLU A 341 14.56 -25.40 -11.48
C GLU A 341 15.02 -24.35 -12.50
N ALA A 342 15.27 -24.76 -13.74
CA ALA A 342 15.52 -23.86 -14.85
C ALA A 342 14.23 -23.67 -15.65
N TRP A 343 13.89 -22.42 -15.94
CA TRP A 343 12.83 -22.02 -16.84
C TRP A 343 13.43 -21.41 -18.09
N ARG A 344 13.15 -21.98 -19.24
CA ARG A 344 13.52 -21.42 -20.54
C ARG A 344 12.29 -20.86 -21.20
N ALA A 345 12.34 -19.56 -21.56
CA ALA A 345 11.22 -18.87 -22.17
C ALA A 345 11.68 -18.03 -23.37
N ASP A 346 10.81 -17.85 -24.36
CA ASP A 346 11.09 -16.95 -25.47
C ASP A 346 11.07 -15.50 -24.99
N ARG A 347 10.21 -15.21 -24.01
CA ARG A 347 10.03 -13.89 -23.37
C ARG A 347 9.84 -14.02 -21.87
N VAL A 348 10.27 -12.99 -21.14
CA VAL A 348 10.06 -12.90 -19.69
C VAL A 348 9.43 -11.56 -19.33
N VAL A 349 8.40 -11.60 -18.50
CA VAL A 349 7.84 -10.43 -17.83
C VAL A 349 8.32 -10.46 -16.37
N LEU A 350 9.14 -9.47 -15.99
CA LEU A 350 9.59 -9.30 -14.60
C LEU A 350 8.60 -8.40 -13.86
N ALA A 351 7.67 -9.02 -13.12
CA ALA A 351 6.67 -8.36 -12.30
C ALA A 351 7.14 -8.25 -10.83
N LEU A 352 8.31 -7.68 -10.66
CA LEU A 352 9.04 -7.60 -9.39
C LEU A 352 9.42 -6.14 -9.07
N PRO A 353 9.59 -5.78 -7.78
CA PRO A 353 10.19 -4.51 -7.41
C PRO A 353 11.52 -4.30 -8.14
N LEU A 354 11.80 -3.07 -8.59
CA LEU A 354 12.98 -2.79 -9.45
C LEU A 354 14.30 -3.20 -8.80
N HIS A 355 14.43 -3.07 -7.48
CA HIS A 355 15.62 -3.50 -6.75
C HIS A 355 15.82 -5.01 -6.72
N VAL A 356 14.74 -5.78 -6.81
CA VAL A 356 14.77 -7.25 -6.94
C VAL A 356 15.11 -7.63 -8.38
N ALA A 357 14.46 -7.00 -9.36
CA ALA A 357 14.71 -7.21 -10.77
C ALA A 357 16.19 -6.94 -11.15
N ALA A 358 16.75 -5.81 -10.68
CA ALA A 358 18.15 -5.46 -10.90
C ALA A 358 19.14 -6.46 -10.28
N ARG A 359 18.78 -7.07 -9.15
CA ARG A 359 19.62 -8.09 -8.48
C ARG A 359 19.53 -9.45 -9.16
N LEU A 360 18.37 -9.79 -9.65
CA LEU A 360 18.09 -11.06 -10.32
C LEU A 360 18.79 -11.14 -11.68
N TRP A 361 18.97 -10.01 -12.36
CA TRP A 361 19.48 -9.92 -13.72
C TRP A 361 20.90 -9.34 -13.74
N PRO A 362 21.98 -10.19 -13.81
CA PRO A 362 23.36 -9.72 -13.75
C PRO A 362 23.72 -8.72 -14.85
N GLU A 363 23.15 -8.90 -16.05
CA GLU A 363 23.33 -8.02 -17.22
C GLU A 363 22.20 -6.98 -17.34
N ALA A 364 21.55 -6.63 -16.21
CA ALA A 364 20.48 -5.64 -16.22
C ALA A 364 20.94 -4.33 -16.87
N PRO A 365 20.08 -3.68 -17.67
CA PRO A 365 20.39 -2.37 -18.25
C PRO A 365 20.77 -1.36 -17.15
N GLU A 366 21.69 -0.45 -17.48
CA GLU A 366 22.18 0.56 -16.54
C GLU A 366 21.03 1.38 -15.94
N ALA A 367 20.08 1.79 -16.78
CA ALA A 367 18.88 2.49 -16.34
C ALA A 367 18.11 1.75 -15.22
N LEU A 368 18.04 0.40 -15.29
CA LEU A 368 17.41 -0.40 -14.24
C LEU A 368 18.26 -0.39 -12.95
N ARG A 369 19.58 -0.53 -13.07
CA ARG A 369 20.48 -0.52 -11.92
C ARG A 369 20.47 0.83 -11.19
N GLU A 370 20.54 1.94 -11.93
CA GLU A 370 20.49 3.29 -11.38
C GLU A 370 19.15 3.58 -10.69
N THR A 371 18.04 3.31 -11.36
CA THR A 371 16.71 3.52 -10.79
C THR A 371 16.50 2.66 -9.54
N ALA A 372 16.94 1.41 -9.56
CA ALA A 372 16.86 0.49 -8.42
C ALA A 372 17.69 0.97 -7.22
N ALA A 373 18.88 1.54 -7.46
CA ALA A 373 19.74 2.07 -6.40
C ALA A 373 19.15 3.30 -5.72
N GLN A 374 18.40 4.13 -6.46
CA GLN A 374 17.73 5.33 -5.93
C GLN A 374 16.37 5.02 -5.30
N ALA A 375 15.75 3.90 -5.64
CA ALA A 375 14.42 3.53 -5.14
C ALA A 375 14.41 3.41 -3.61
N ARG A 376 13.42 4.02 -2.99
CA ARG A 376 13.13 3.87 -1.56
C ARG A 376 11.74 3.30 -1.40
N HIS A 377 11.59 2.38 -0.45
CA HIS A 377 10.32 1.74 -0.15
C HIS A 377 10.01 1.88 1.33
N ALA A 378 8.78 2.20 1.65
CA ALA A 378 8.29 2.19 3.03
C ALA A 378 8.07 0.75 3.49
N PRO A 379 8.55 0.36 4.68
CA PRO A 379 8.08 -0.85 5.33
C PRO A 379 6.70 -0.61 5.95
N TRP A 380 5.88 -1.66 6.03
CA TRP A 380 4.55 -1.61 6.61
C TRP A 380 4.32 -2.77 7.56
N LEU A 381 3.59 -2.47 8.64
CA LEU A 381 3.01 -3.45 9.54
C LEU A 381 1.49 -3.44 9.35
N VAL A 382 0.92 -4.62 9.16
CA VAL A 382 -0.54 -4.84 9.13
C VAL A 382 -0.88 -5.76 10.31
N ALA A 383 -1.83 -5.35 11.14
CA ALA A 383 -2.21 -6.10 12.33
C ALA A 383 -3.69 -6.46 12.29
N ASN A 384 -4.00 -7.76 12.30
CA ASN A 384 -5.34 -8.29 12.36
C ASN A 384 -5.69 -8.66 13.80
N LEU A 385 -6.68 -7.98 14.40
CA LEU A 385 -7.11 -8.14 15.77
C LEU A 385 -8.46 -8.86 15.81
N HIS A 386 -8.48 -10.12 16.21
CA HIS A 386 -9.72 -10.85 16.43
C HIS A 386 -10.34 -10.45 17.77
N LEU A 387 -11.54 -9.90 17.71
CA LEU A 387 -12.35 -9.50 18.86
C LEU A 387 -13.48 -10.48 19.13
N GLY A 388 -13.66 -10.88 20.39
CA GLY A 388 -14.71 -11.79 20.79
C GLY A 388 -16.12 -11.17 20.90
N GLY A 389 -16.24 -9.88 20.59
CA GLY A 389 -17.50 -9.13 20.60
C GLY A 389 -17.26 -7.67 20.24
N PRO A 390 -18.35 -6.88 20.08
CA PRO A 390 -18.26 -5.49 19.69
C PRO A 390 -17.58 -4.64 20.77
N LEU A 391 -16.89 -3.60 20.33
CA LEU A 391 -16.30 -2.58 21.18
C LEU A 391 -17.37 -1.61 21.67
N LEU A 392 -17.14 -1.00 22.85
CA LEU A 392 -17.99 0.04 23.38
C LEU A 392 -18.00 1.25 22.45
N GLN A 393 -19.19 1.75 22.19
CA GLN A 393 -19.36 2.95 21.38
C GLN A 393 -19.04 4.20 22.20
N ARG A 394 -18.29 5.11 21.61
CA ARG A 394 -18.02 6.44 22.17
C ARG A 394 -18.93 7.48 21.51
N VAL A 395 -18.96 8.67 22.09
CA VAL A 395 -19.74 9.81 21.58
C VAL A 395 -19.35 10.13 20.14
N GLY A 396 -20.33 10.55 19.33
CA GLY A 396 -20.16 10.96 17.94
C GLY A 396 -20.85 10.02 16.96
N VAL A 397 -20.32 9.96 15.74
CA VAL A 397 -20.89 9.13 14.67
C VAL A 397 -20.72 7.63 14.94
N PRO A 398 -21.62 6.78 14.40
CA PRO A 398 -21.57 5.33 14.61
C PRO A 398 -20.28 4.70 14.02
N PRO A 399 -20.04 3.39 14.32
CA PRO A 399 -18.92 2.66 13.71
C PRO A 399 -18.93 2.78 12.19
N ALA A 400 -17.74 3.08 11.66
CA ALA A 400 -17.49 3.16 10.22
C ALA A 400 -16.59 1.99 9.78
N TRP A 401 -16.51 1.79 8.48
CA TRP A 401 -15.56 0.86 7.90
C TRP A 401 -14.13 1.26 8.25
N ASP A 402 -13.74 2.52 8.05
CA ASP A 402 -12.45 3.08 8.44
C ASP A 402 -12.56 3.99 9.65
N SER A 403 -11.64 3.86 10.60
CA SER A 403 -11.64 4.57 11.88
C SER A 403 -10.23 5.03 12.23
N VAL A 404 -10.01 6.34 12.23
CA VAL A 404 -8.70 6.98 12.39
C VAL A 404 -8.67 7.84 13.65
N ALA A 405 -7.53 7.91 14.34
CA ALA A 405 -7.31 8.82 15.46
C ALA A 405 -6.43 10.00 15.03
N PHE A 406 -6.89 11.21 15.35
CA PHE A 406 -6.09 12.41 15.12
C PHE A 406 -4.78 12.37 15.93
N GLY A 407 -3.66 12.72 15.29
CA GLY A 407 -2.36 12.83 15.95
C GLY A 407 -1.61 11.52 16.19
N THR A 408 -2.14 10.35 15.76
CA THR A 408 -1.43 9.08 15.87
C THR A 408 -0.49 8.82 14.69
N ALA A 409 0.48 7.93 14.88
CA ALA A 409 1.39 7.49 13.83
C ALA A 409 0.77 6.43 12.92
N SER A 410 -0.20 5.67 13.40
CA SER A 410 -0.95 4.69 12.62
C SER A 410 -1.94 5.37 11.66
N LEU A 411 -2.39 4.62 10.68
CA LEU A 411 -3.50 5.01 9.80
C LEU A 411 -4.86 4.57 10.36
N GLY A 412 -4.92 4.17 11.63
CA GLY A 412 -6.14 3.66 12.23
C GLY A 412 -6.39 2.19 11.86
N TYR A 413 -7.67 1.83 11.73
CA TYR A 413 -8.07 0.46 11.42
C TYR A 413 -9.32 0.43 10.56
N VAL A 414 -9.46 -0.65 9.77
CA VAL A 414 -10.71 -1.00 9.09
C VAL A 414 -11.37 -2.18 9.79
N ASP A 415 -12.70 -2.20 9.81
CA ASP A 415 -13.48 -3.35 10.28
C ASP A 415 -13.75 -4.30 9.10
N ALA A 416 -13.07 -5.44 9.07
CA ALA A 416 -13.22 -6.42 8.00
C ALA A 416 -14.67 -6.94 7.86
N MET A 417 -15.47 -6.86 8.94
CA MET A 417 -16.86 -7.32 8.94
C MET A 417 -17.88 -6.22 8.63
N HIS A 418 -17.46 -4.98 8.33
CA HIS A 418 -18.37 -3.88 7.98
C HIS A 418 -19.25 -4.21 6.76
N GLN A 419 -18.70 -4.90 5.77
CA GLN A 419 -19.41 -5.40 4.58
C GLN A 419 -20.21 -6.69 4.84
N SER A 420 -20.27 -7.16 6.09
CA SER A 420 -21.01 -8.37 6.44
C SER A 420 -22.52 -8.11 6.44
N THR A 421 -23.28 -9.08 5.93
CA THR A 421 -24.76 -9.10 6.00
C THR A 421 -25.29 -9.72 7.29
N ARG A 422 -24.45 -9.92 8.30
CA ARG A 422 -24.89 -10.48 9.60
C ARG A 422 -25.88 -9.53 10.27
N PRO A 423 -27.02 -10.06 10.78
CA PRO A 423 -28.08 -9.22 11.37
C PRO A 423 -27.74 -8.66 12.76
N HIS A 424 -26.68 -9.15 13.39
CA HIS A 424 -26.31 -8.76 14.76
C HIS A 424 -24.82 -8.46 14.87
N ALA A 425 -24.48 -7.47 15.69
CA ALA A 425 -23.10 -7.24 16.10
C ALA A 425 -22.55 -8.48 16.83
N GLY A 426 -21.29 -8.79 16.64
CA GLY A 426 -20.65 -9.98 17.21
C GLY A 426 -19.14 -9.93 17.11
N PRO A 427 -18.47 -11.09 17.17
CA PRO A 427 -17.04 -11.18 16.91
C PRO A 427 -16.67 -10.58 15.54
N THR A 428 -15.54 -9.89 15.47
CA THR A 428 -15.03 -9.26 14.25
C THR A 428 -13.50 -9.33 14.19
N VAL A 429 -12.94 -8.93 13.04
CA VAL A 429 -11.50 -8.66 12.89
C VAL A 429 -11.33 -7.20 12.50
N LEU A 430 -10.59 -6.48 13.33
CA LEU A 430 -10.09 -5.14 12.97
C LEU A 430 -8.72 -5.29 12.32
N THR A 431 -8.48 -4.59 11.22
CA THR A 431 -7.17 -4.57 10.55
C THR A 431 -6.56 -3.19 10.69
N ALA A 432 -5.52 -3.08 11.50
CA ALA A 432 -4.80 -1.84 11.73
C ALA A 432 -3.57 -1.73 10.81
N TYR A 433 -3.26 -0.52 10.37
CA TYR A 433 -2.20 -0.21 9.42
C TYR A 433 -1.18 0.76 10.01
N LEU A 434 0.09 0.40 9.92
CA LEU A 434 1.18 1.22 10.42
C LEU A 434 2.28 1.34 9.35
N PRO A 435 2.33 2.43 8.59
CA PRO A 435 3.46 2.74 7.73
C PRO A 435 4.66 3.10 8.60
N LEU A 436 5.84 2.61 8.22
CA LEU A 436 7.07 2.77 8.98
C LEU A 436 8.12 3.50 8.15
N SER A 437 9.01 4.21 8.83
CA SER A 437 10.17 4.79 8.16
C SER A 437 11.12 3.71 7.64
N PRO A 438 11.84 3.95 6.54
CA PRO A 438 12.85 3.00 6.05
C PRO A 438 13.91 2.60 7.08
N ALA A 439 14.16 3.46 8.08
CA ALA A 439 15.10 3.19 9.18
C ALA A 439 14.59 2.09 10.15
N GLU A 440 13.28 1.92 10.26
CA GLU A 440 12.67 0.91 11.14
C GLU A 440 12.61 -0.49 10.50
N ARG A 441 12.93 -0.62 9.19
CA ARG A 441 12.90 -1.93 8.48
C ARG A 441 13.73 -3.02 9.16
N PRO A 442 14.96 -2.81 9.61
CA PRO A 442 15.74 -3.85 10.29
C PRO A 442 15.03 -4.35 11.56
N ALA A 443 14.46 -3.46 12.35
CA ALA A 443 13.71 -3.81 13.55
C ALA A 443 12.43 -4.60 13.18
N LEU A 444 11.67 -4.16 12.18
CA LEU A 444 10.47 -4.87 11.71
C LEU A 444 10.78 -6.30 11.28
N LEU A 445 11.87 -6.51 10.55
CA LEU A 445 12.23 -7.81 10.01
C LEU A 445 12.91 -8.73 11.03
N GLY A 446 13.57 -8.19 12.04
CA GLY A 446 14.38 -8.93 13.01
C GLY A 446 13.75 -9.15 14.39
N ALA A 447 12.76 -8.34 14.78
CA ALA A 447 12.19 -8.41 16.13
C ALA A 447 11.08 -9.47 16.27
N ASP A 448 10.79 -9.83 17.52
CA ASP A 448 9.58 -10.56 17.89
C ASP A 448 8.32 -9.76 17.56
N TRP A 449 7.18 -10.42 17.43
CA TRP A 449 5.92 -9.79 17.11
C TRP A 449 5.31 -8.96 18.26
N ARG A 450 5.63 -9.30 19.53
CA ARG A 450 5.02 -8.70 20.71
C ARG A 450 5.25 -7.19 20.86
N PRO A 451 6.46 -6.65 20.68
CA PRO A 451 6.67 -5.20 20.71
C PRO A 451 5.87 -4.46 19.65
N TRP A 452 5.70 -5.06 18.48
CA TRP A 452 4.89 -4.48 17.40
C TRP A 452 3.40 -4.51 17.70
N ALA A 453 2.91 -5.61 18.29
CA ALA A 453 1.54 -5.71 18.77
C ALA A 453 1.26 -4.66 19.84
N GLN A 454 2.16 -4.47 20.80
CA GLN A 454 2.05 -3.45 21.83
C GLN A 454 1.98 -2.02 21.24
N ARG A 455 2.77 -1.73 20.20
CA ARG A 455 2.73 -0.44 19.49
C ARG A 455 1.38 -0.20 18.84
N VAL A 456 0.81 -1.20 18.15
CA VAL A 456 -0.54 -1.11 17.57
C VAL A 456 -1.59 -0.88 18.65
N LEU A 457 -1.52 -1.63 19.74
CA LEU A 457 -2.48 -1.50 20.84
C LEU A 457 -2.37 -0.14 21.53
N ALA A 458 -1.20 0.45 21.65
CA ALA A 458 -1.00 1.78 22.21
C ALA A 458 -1.77 2.86 21.44
N ASP A 459 -1.87 2.74 20.12
CA ASP A 459 -2.64 3.67 19.28
C ASP A 459 -4.16 3.42 19.38
N LEU A 460 -4.60 2.18 19.64
CA LEU A 460 -6.02 1.82 19.65
C LEU A 460 -6.67 1.93 21.05
N LEU A 461 -5.91 1.75 22.14
CA LEU A 461 -6.43 1.80 23.50
C LEU A 461 -7.12 3.13 23.87
N PRO A 462 -6.62 4.30 23.46
CA PRO A 462 -7.30 5.57 23.72
C PRO A 462 -8.68 5.65 23.05
N LEU A 463 -8.84 4.97 21.90
CA LEU A 463 -10.11 4.91 21.18
C LEU A 463 -11.08 3.94 21.83
N HIS A 464 -10.58 2.80 22.29
CA HIS A 464 -11.34 1.65 22.77
C HIS A 464 -10.77 1.11 24.10
N PRO A 465 -11.10 1.72 25.25
CA PRO A 465 -10.56 1.29 26.55
C PRO A 465 -10.95 -0.16 26.92
N ASP A 466 -12.03 -0.69 26.32
CA ASP A 466 -12.49 -2.08 26.50
C ASP A 466 -11.81 -3.09 25.54
N LEU A 467 -10.92 -2.63 24.66
CA LEU A 467 -10.21 -3.49 23.72
C LEU A 467 -9.49 -4.68 24.39
N PRO A 468 -8.80 -4.53 25.55
CA PRO A 468 -8.15 -5.65 26.21
C PRO A 468 -9.12 -6.77 26.64
N ALA A 469 -10.35 -6.42 27.02
CA ALA A 469 -11.38 -7.39 27.41
C ALA A 469 -11.99 -8.12 26.20
N ARG A 470 -11.93 -7.51 25.02
CA ARG A 470 -12.49 -8.03 23.77
C ARG A 470 -11.48 -8.77 22.91
N LEU A 471 -10.20 -8.39 22.98
CA LEU A 471 -9.13 -8.99 22.17
C LEU A 471 -8.94 -10.47 22.54
N ARG A 472 -8.94 -11.33 21.52
CA ARG A 472 -8.72 -12.77 21.66
C ARG A 472 -7.38 -13.19 21.08
N ARG A 473 -7.03 -12.63 19.92
CA ARG A 473 -5.80 -12.95 19.20
C ARG A 473 -5.39 -11.78 18.30
N ILE A 474 -4.08 -11.57 18.13
CA ILE A 474 -3.54 -10.63 17.17
C ILE A 474 -2.57 -11.34 16.24
N GLU A 475 -2.74 -11.14 14.93
CA GLU A 475 -1.82 -11.67 13.92
C GLU A 475 -1.27 -10.53 13.09
N LEU A 476 0.04 -10.52 12.89
CA LEU A 476 0.78 -9.43 12.28
C LEU A 476 1.42 -9.88 10.98
N ALA A 477 1.25 -9.09 9.92
CA ALA A 477 1.98 -9.23 8.68
C ALA A 477 2.99 -8.09 8.55
N ARG A 478 4.21 -8.42 8.08
CA ARG A 478 5.29 -7.46 7.90
C ARG A 478 5.72 -7.39 6.44
N HIS A 479 5.77 -6.19 5.91
CA HIS A 479 6.20 -5.91 4.55
C HIS A 479 7.43 -5.02 4.58
N GLY A 480 8.62 -5.57 4.34
CA GLY A 480 9.88 -4.81 4.42
C GLY A 480 10.04 -3.77 3.30
N HIS A 481 9.37 -3.95 2.17
CA HIS A 481 9.42 -3.08 0.99
C HIS A 481 8.01 -2.97 0.38
N ALA A 482 7.06 -2.44 1.16
CA ALA A 482 5.65 -2.45 0.78
C ALA A 482 5.34 -1.47 -0.36
N MET A 483 5.69 -0.20 -0.19
CA MET A 483 5.30 0.84 -1.13
C MET A 483 6.51 1.68 -1.55
N ARG A 484 6.62 1.93 -2.85
CA ARG A 484 7.62 2.86 -3.37
C ARG A 484 7.27 4.29 -2.96
N ILE A 485 8.24 4.99 -2.38
CA ILE A 485 8.09 6.38 -1.97
C ILE A 485 8.40 7.29 -3.17
N PRO A 486 7.47 8.17 -3.59
CA PRO A 486 7.65 9.11 -4.68
C PRO A 486 8.49 10.33 -4.23
N LEU A 487 9.80 10.14 -4.14
CA LEU A 487 10.75 11.19 -3.75
C LEU A 487 10.86 12.28 -4.83
N PRO A 488 11.27 13.51 -4.47
CA PRO A 488 11.65 14.53 -5.43
C PRO A 488 12.65 14.01 -6.46
N GLY A 489 12.41 14.34 -7.76
CA GLY A 489 13.28 13.95 -8.87
C GLY A 489 13.17 12.50 -9.35
N THR A 490 12.35 11.66 -8.72
CA THR A 490 12.27 10.21 -9.04
C THR A 490 11.83 9.97 -10.48
N ARG A 491 10.72 10.56 -10.91
CA ARG A 491 10.14 10.33 -12.24
C ARG A 491 10.83 11.14 -13.33
N SER A 492 11.41 12.29 -12.97
CA SER A 492 12.20 13.14 -13.85
C SER A 492 13.58 12.57 -14.17
N ALA A 493 14.07 11.59 -13.38
CA ALA A 493 15.38 10.98 -13.61
C ALA A 493 15.44 10.30 -14.99
N PRO A 494 16.46 10.61 -15.83
CA PRO A 494 16.58 10.02 -17.17
C PRO A 494 16.61 8.48 -17.15
N ALA A 495 17.28 7.89 -16.17
CA ALA A 495 17.30 6.45 -15.98
C ALA A 495 15.91 5.86 -15.76
N HIS A 496 15.07 6.53 -14.92
CA HIS A 496 13.70 6.10 -14.69
C HIS A 496 12.84 6.17 -15.96
N GLN A 497 12.95 7.26 -16.71
CA GLN A 497 12.20 7.44 -17.96
C GLN A 497 12.59 6.41 -19.03
N ALA A 498 13.88 6.03 -19.09
CA ALA A 498 14.37 5.03 -20.03
C ALA A 498 13.78 3.62 -19.79
N LEU A 499 13.31 3.30 -18.57
CA LEU A 499 12.70 2.00 -18.25
C LEU A 499 11.44 1.71 -19.07
N ALA A 500 10.71 2.74 -19.50
CA ALA A 500 9.51 2.59 -20.29
C ALA A 500 9.75 1.93 -21.67
N GLN A 501 10.99 1.98 -22.19
CA GLN A 501 11.33 1.58 -23.56
C GLN A 501 12.47 0.56 -23.62
N LEU A 502 12.69 -0.23 -22.58
CA LEU A 502 13.77 -1.23 -22.58
C LEU A 502 13.60 -2.21 -23.77
N PRO A 503 14.64 -2.39 -24.59
CA PRO A 503 14.64 -3.37 -25.66
C PRO A 503 14.80 -4.80 -25.12
N GLY A 504 14.82 -5.79 -26.01
CA GLY A 504 15.15 -7.18 -25.65
C GLY A 504 13.94 -8.06 -25.38
N ARG A 505 14.20 -9.21 -24.77
CA ARG A 505 13.21 -10.27 -24.48
C ARG A 505 12.59 -10.13 -23.10
N VAL A 506 13.14 -9.26 -22.24
CA VAL A 506 12.65 -9.01 -20.89
C VAL A 506 11.82 -7.72 -20.87
N THR A 507 10.66 -7.77 -20.23
CA THR A 507 9.77 -6.63 -20.05
C THR A 507 9.52 -6.43 -18.55
N LEU A 508 9.62 -5.19 -18.07
CA LEU A 508 9.32 -4.87 -16.66
C LEU A 508 7.83 -4.60 -16.47
N ALA A 509 7.27 -5.08 -15.36
CA ALA A 509 5.87 -4.94 -15.00
C ALA A 509 5.72 -4.77 -13.47
N HIS A 510 5.81 -3.56 -12.97
CA HIS A 510 5.67 -3.29 -11.53
C HIS A 510 5.25 -1.85 -11.29
N ALA A 511 4.50 -1.59 -10.21
CA ALA A 511 4.09 -0.24 -9.80
C ALA A 511 5.27 0.71 -9.57
N ASP A 512 6.45 0.21 -9.23
CA ASP A 512 7.68 1.00 -9.14
C ASP A 512 7.98 1.84 -10.41
N LEU A 513 7.49 1.41 -11.57
CA LEU A 513 7.64 2.15 -12.83
C LEU A 513 6.78 3.44 -12.86
N ALA A 514 5.76 3.54 -12.02
CA ALA A 514 5.00 4.78 -11.82
C ALA A 514 5.65 5.71 -10.79
N GLY A 515 6.60 5.19 -9.99
CA GLY A 515 7.24 5.92 -8.90
C GLY A 515 6.52 5.79 -7.56
N TYR A 516 5.35 5.16 -7.50
CA TYR A 516 4.54 4.89 -6.30
C TYR A 516 3.71 3.60 -6.50
N SER A 517 3.00 3.15 -5.46
CA SER A 517 2.41 1.80 -5.45
C SER A 517 0.93 1.83 -5.11
N VAL A 518 0.06 1.75 -6.13
CA VAL A 518 -1.39 1.55 -6.00
C VAL A 518 -1.85 0.47 -6.98
N PHE A 519 -3.08 -0.03 -6.80
CA PHE A 519 -3.63 -1.13 -7.60
C PHE A 519 -3.70 -0.78 -9.10
N GLU A 520 -4.22 0.40 -9.43
CA GLU A 520 -4.43 0.86 -10.82
C GLU A 520 -3.11 0.95 -11.59
N GLU A 521 -2.04 1.42 -10.93
CA GLU A 521 -0.69 1.46 -11.53
C GLU A 521 -0.15 0.06 -11.76
N ALA A 522 -0.22 -0.79 -10.75
CA ALA A 522 0.26 -2.16 -10.83
C ALA A 522 -0.46 -2.93 -11.95
N PHE A 523 -1.79 -2.81 -12.00
CA PHE A 523 -2.60 -3.50 -13.01
C PHE A 523 -2.31 -2.98 -14.42
N THR A 524 -2.34 -1.67 -14.63
CA THR A 524 -2.16 -1.06 -15.96
C THR A 524 -0.74 -1.28 -16.50
N LEU A 525 0.28 -1.15 -15.64
CA LEU A 525 1.67 -1.43 -16.04
C LEU A 525 1.89 -2.91 -16.36
N GLY A 526 1.28 -3.80 -15.58
CA GLY A 526 1.26 -5.23 -15.86
C GLY A 526 0.60 -5.56 -17.19
N TRP A 527 -0.61 -5.04 -17.41
CA TRP A 527 -1.36 -5.21 -18.65
C TRP A 527 -0.56 -4.78 -19.88
N ARG A 528 0.02 -3.58 -19.85
CA ARG A 528 0.89 -3.07 -20.93
C ARG A 528 2.13 -3.91 -21.16
N ALA A 529 2.73 -4.43 -20.09
CA ALA A 529 3.88 -5.33 -20.20
C ALA A 529 3.50 -6.63 -20.90
N GLY A 530 2.34 -7.21 -20.58
CA GLY A 530 1.79 -8.38 -21.25
C GLY A 530 1.53 -8.13 -22.72
N GLN A 531 0.87 -7.02 -23.08
CA GLN A 531 0.64 -6.62 -24.47
C GLN A 531 1.95 -6.50 -25.26
N ARG A 532 2.98 -5.81 -24.70
CA ARG A 532 4.30 -5.69 -25.35
C ARG A 532 4.97 -7.04 -25.56
N ALA A 533 4.87 -7.94 -24.57
CA ALA A 533 5.45 -9.27 -24.69
C ALA A 533 4.75 -10.07 -25.80
N ALA A 534 3.41 -9.98 -25.93
CA ALA A 534 2.64 -10.60 -26.99
C ALA A 534 3.00 -10.04 -28.37
N ASP A 535 3.07 -8.72 -28.53
CA ASP A 535 3.43 -8.07 -29.81
C ASP A 535 4.83 -8.48 -30.29
N ARG A 536 5.78 -8.58 -29.37
CA ARG A 536 7.14 -9.01 -29.67
C ARG A 536 7.25 -10.51 -29.95
N ALA A 537 6.36 -11.34 -29.37
CA ALA A 537 6.30 -12.77 -29.67
C ALA A 537 5.76 -13.03 -31.08
N ARG A 538 4.78 -12.23 -31.56
CA ARG A 538 4.22 -12.34 -32.91
C ARG A 538 5.18 -11.89 -34.02
N ARG A 539 6.17 -11.06 -33.71
CA ARG A 539 7.16 -10.53 -34.67
C ARG A 539 8.45 -11.36 -34.75
N ALA A 540 8.63 -12.31 -33.86
CA ALA A 540 9.82 -13.19 -33.80
C ALA A 540 9.57 -14.51 -34.50
#